data_93811bc11530ff781102ca66c1fcd3af
#
_entry.id   93811bc11530ff781102ca66c1fcd3af
#
_cell.length_a   1.000
_cell.length_b   1.000
_cell.length_c   1.000
_cell.angle_alpha   90.00
_cell.angle_beta   90.00
_cell.angle_gamma   90.00
#
_symmetry.space_group_name_H-M   'P 1'
#
loop_
_entity.id
_entity.type
_entity.pdbx_description
1 polymer ?
#
loop_
_entity_poly.entity_id
_entity_poly.type
_entity_poly.pdbx_seq_one_letter_code
_entity_poly.pdbx_strand_id
1 'polypeptide(L)'
;MNKESLAKVASDIVSSGKGILAADESTPTMGKRLALIGQENTEENRRDFRQALFDTEGMEEFISGVILFEETLEQESSEGVKLSKILESKGVYPGIKVDKGAHPMDGSPSEKLTKGLDGLYERCLDFYKLGARFAKWRAVITIGEGIPTDDCIEANASALAKYARACQDAELVPIVEPEVLMDGDHTIEKCYDVSEKTLKTVFAELENEGVYLPGLSLIHI
;
A
#
# COMPACT_ATOMS: atom_id res chain seq x y z
N MET A 1 3.51 -15.88 13.05
CA MET A 1 4.35 -14.72 12.63
C MET A 1 5.83 -15.09 12.74
N ASN A 2 6.52 -15.16 11.61
CA ASN A 2 7.97 -15.38 11.53
C ASN A 2 8.70 -14.04 11.48
N LYS A 3 9.18 -13.57 12.63
CA LYS A 3 9.82 -12.26 12.78
C LYS A 3 11.09 -12.08 11.93
N GLU A 4 11.88 -13.13 11.78
CA GLU A 4 13.11 -13.09 10.99
C GLU A 4 12.82 -12.91 9.49
N SER A 5 11.83 -13.65 8.96
CA SER A 5 11.37 -13.50 7.58
C SER A 5 10.81 -12.11 7.31
N LEU A 6 9.97 -11.59 8.20
CA LEU A 6 9.41 -10.24 8.07
C LEU A 6 10.49 -9.16 8.07
N ALA A 7 11.44 -9.22 9.02
CA ALA A 7 12.53 -8.26 9.09
C ALA A 7 13.42 -8.31 7.83
N LYS A 8 13.68 -9.52 7.31
CA LYS A 8 14.43 -9.70 6.07
C LYS A 8 13.72 -9.04 4.88
N VAL A 9 12.46 -9.34 4.66
CA VAL A 9 11.69 -8.75 3.54
C VAL A 9 11.60 -7.23 3.70
N ALA A 10 11.32 -6.72 4.92
CA ALA A 10 11.27 -5.28 5.19
C ALA A 10 12.61 -4.58 4.85
N SER A 11 13.73 -5.22 5.16
CA SER A 11 15.08 -4.71 4.82
C SER A 11 15.34 -4.76 3.31
N ASP A 12 14.97 -5.85 2.67
CA ASP A 12 15.25 -6.07 1.24
C ASP A 12 14.49 -5.08 0.34
N ILE A 13 13.22 -4.78 0.67
CA ILE A 13 12.40 -3.86 -0.14
C ILE A 13 12.86 -2.40 -0.08
N VAL A 14 13.66 -2.04 0.92
CA VAL A 14 14.27 -0.70 1.07
C VAL A 14 15.79 -0.74 0.90
N SER A 15 16.31 -1.77 0.23
CA SER A 15 17.75 -1.91 0.02
C SER A 15 18.34 -0.74 -0.76
N SER A 16 19.61 -0.42 -0.49
CA SER A 16 20.30 0.72 -1.11
C SER A 16 20.27 0.67 -2.63
N GLY A 17 19.91 1.77 -3.25
CA GLY A 17 19.84 1.95 -4.70
C GLY A 17 18.58 1.39 -5.36
N LYS A 18 17.66 0.82 -4.59
CA LYS A 18 16.39 0.28 -5.11
C LYS A 18 15.18 0.97 -4.48
N GLY A 19 14.08 1.00 -5.22
CA GLY A 19 12.79 1.51 -4.77
C GLY A 19 11.67 0.50 -4.95
N ILE A 20 10.47 0.88 -4.51
CA ILE A 20 9.24 0.11 -4.69
C ILE A 20 8.43 0.76 -5.80
N LEU A 21 8.05 -0.02 -6.81
CA LEU A 21 7.16 0.42 -7.87
C LEU A 21 5.69 0.29 -7.43
N ALA A 22 4.94 1.38 -7.49
CA ALA A 22 3.49 1.35 -7.32
C ALA A 22 2.82 1.05 -8.66
N ALA A 23 2.20 -0.13 -8.78
CA ALA A 23 1.39 -0.57 -9.93
C ALA A 23 0.00 -1.05 -9.44
N ASP A 24 -0.48 -0.43 -8.36
CA ASP A 24 -1.67 -0.81 -7.59
C ASP A 24 -2.91 0.03 -7.93
N GLU A 25 -2.90 0.71 -9.08
CA GLU A 25 -4.04 1.50 -9.52
C GLU A 25 -5.31 0.64 -9.55
N SER A 26 -6.35 1.15 -8.90
CA SER A 26 -7.68 0.55 -9.01
C SER A 26 -8.20 0.58 -10.46
N THR A 27 -9.14 -0.29 -10.78
CA THR A 27 -9.75 -0.34 -12.12
C THR A 27 -10.23 1.03 -12.63
N PRO A 28 -10.92 1.88 -11.84
CA PRO A 28 -11.26 3.23 -12.29
C PRO A 28 -10.06 4.15 -12.52
N THR A 29 -9.02 4.03 -11.70
CA THR A 29 -7.79 4.85 -11.85
C THR A 29 -7.02 4.44 -13.09
N MET A 30 -6.88 3.13 -13.34
CA MET A 30 -6.25 2.62 -14.56
C MET A 30 -7.04 3.03 -15.81
N GLY A 31 -8.37 2.99 -15.74
CA GLY A 31 -9.22 3.46 -16.84
C GLY A 31 -8.97 4.91 -17.23
N LYS A 32 -8.74 5.79 -16.25
CA LYS A 32 -8.37 7.19 -16.54
C LYS A 32 -7.01 7.29 -17.24
N ARG A 33 -6.03 6.48 -16.86
CA ARG A 33 -4.71 6.44 -17.50
C ARG A 33 -4.78 5.90 -18.93
N LEU A 34 -5.49 4.79 -19.14
CA LEU A 34 -5.68 4.20 -20.47
C LEU A 34 -6.41 5.15 -21.43
N ALA A 35 -7.41 5.89 -20.93
CA ALA A 35 -8.11 6.89 -21.73
C ALA A 35 -7.20 8.00 -22.27
N LEU A 36 -6.14 8.39 -21.54
CA LEU A 36 -5.17 9.39 -22.00
C LEU A 36 -4.39 8.95 -23.24
N ILE A 37 -4.29 7.65 -23.47
CA ILE A 37 -3.60 7.07 -24.65
C ILE A 37 -4.61 6.44 -25.63
N GLY A 38 -5.90 6.76 -25.47
CA GLY A 38 -6.98 6.28 -26.37
C GLY A 38 -7.28 4.79 -26.28
N GLN A 39 -6.92 4.14 -25.15
CA GLN A 39 -7.18 2.73 -24.90
C GLN A 39 -8.42 2.52 -24.02
N GLU A 40 -9.17 1.45 -24.32
CA GLU A 40 -10.32 1.04 -23.51
C GLU A 40 -9.87 0.42 -22.16
N ASN A 41 -10.70 0.59 -21.14
CA ASN A 41 -10.44 0.01 -19.80
C ASN A 41 -10.89 -1.46 -19.74
N THR A 42 -10.29 -2.33 -20.56
CA THR A 42 -10.49 -3.77 -20.52
C THR A 42 -9.53 -4.43 -19.54
N GLU A 43 -9.83 -5.65 -19.11
CA GLU A 43 -8.91 -6.44 -18.28
C GLU A 43 -7.59 -6.70 -19.01
N GLU A 44 -7.66 -7.01 -20.31
CA GLU A 44 -6.50 -7.24 -21.16
C GLU A 44 -5.58 -6.01 -21.22
N ASN A 45 -6.12 -4.82 -21.51
CA ASN A 45 -5.34 -3.59 -21.56
C ASN A 45 -4.71 -3.25 -20.21
N ARG A 46 -5.39 -3.51 -19.08
CA ARG A 46 -4.82 -3.35 -17.74
C ARG A 46 -3.69 -4.33 -17.47
N ARG A 47 -3.86 -5.59 -17.89
CA ARG A 47 -2.82 -6.62 -17.80
C ARG A 47 -1.60 -6.22 -18.63
N ASP A 48 -1.80 -5.89 -19.90
CA ASP A 48 -0.72 -5.56 -20.84
C ASP A 48 0.09 -4.34 -20.39
N PHE A 49 -0.58 -3.32 -19.84
CA PHE A 49 0.09 -2.16 -19.25
C PHE A 49 1.03 -2.58 -18.11
N ARG A 50 0.58 -3.45 -17.21
CA ARG A 50 1.39 -3.92 -16.09
C ARG A 50 2.47 -4.90 -16.52
N GLN A 51 2.14 -5.81 -17.43
CA GLN A 51 3.11 -6.74 -18.00
C GLN A 51 4.27 -6.00 -18.66
N ALA A 52 4.01 -4.96 -19.42
CA ALA A 52 5.07 -4.15 -20.05
C ALA A 52 6.06 -3.57 -19.03
N LEU A 53 5.59 -3.18 -17.84
CA LEU A 53 6.46 -2.72 -16.76
C LEU A 53 7.30 -3.89 -16.18
N PHE A 54 6.67 -5.05 -15.95
CA PHE A 54 7.32 -6.19 -15.29
C PHE A 54 8.30 -6.94 -16.21
N ASP A 55 8.05 -6.91 -17.53
CA ASP A 55 8.93 -7.51 -18.53
C ASP A 55 10.16 -6.63 -18.84
N THR A 56 10.15 -5.36 -18.41
CA THR A 56 11.29 -4.44 -18.67
C THR A 56 12.59 -5.06 -18.20
N GLU A 57 13.54 -5.22 -19.11
CA GLU A 57 14.88 -5.75 -18.83
C GLU A 57 15.66 -4.81 -17.90
N GLY A 58 16.29 -5.35 -16.88
CA GLY A 58 17.08 -4.59 -15.91
C GLY A 58 16.25 -3.85 -14.85
N MET A 59 14.93 -3.98 -14.83
CA MET A 59 14.11 -3.34 -13.79
C MET A 59 14.54 -3.75 -12.37
N GLU A 60 14.98 -4.98 -12.21
CA GLU A 60 15.44 -5.56 -10.96
C GLU A 60 16.70 -4.91 -10.38
N GLU A 61 17.43 -4.15 -11.19
CA GLU A 61 18.57 -3.36 -10.70
C GLU A 61 18.13 -2.15 -9.87
N PHE A 62 16.91 -1.64 -10.11
CA PHE A 62 16.37 -0.43 -9.50
C PHE A 62 15.11 -0.66 -8.66
N ILE A 63 14.42 -1.79 -8.85
CA ILE A 63 13.15 -2.10 -8.19
C ILE A 63 13.32 -3.33 -7.33
N SER A 64 13.03 -3.22 -6.04
CA SER A 64 13.06 -4.29 -5.05
C SER A 64 11.71 -4.95 -4.83
N GLY A 65 10.62 -4.21 -5.04
CA GLY A 65 9.26 -4.68 -4.86
C GLY A 65 8.27 -3.94 -5.75
N VAL A 66 7.14 -4.57 -6.04
CA VAL A 66 6.05 -3.96 -6.81
C VAL A 66 4.75 -4.13 -6.05
N ILE A 67 4.05 -3.02 -5.78
CA ILE A 67 2.71 -3.07 -5.19
C ILE A 67 1.72 -3.38 -6.30
N LEU A 68 0.98 -4.48 -6.19
CA LEU A 68 0.00 -4.93 -7.17
C LEU A 68 -1.42 -4.58 -6.72
N PHE A 69 -2.32 -4.45 -7.68
CA PHE A 69 -3.76 -4.49 -7.45
C PHE A 69 -4.22 -5.95 -7.36
N GLU A 70 -5.33 -6.23 -6.66
CA GLU A 70 -5.84 -7.59 -6.42
C GLU A 70 -6.01 -8.39 -7.73
N GLU A 71 -6.64 -7.78 -8.75
CA GLU A 71 -6.78 -8.36 -10.09
C GLU A 71 -5.42 -8.82 -10.66
N THR A 72 -4.39 -7.98 -10.53
CA THR A 72 -3.07 -8.23 -11.13
C THR A 72 -2.32 -9.37 -10.48
N LEU A 73 -2.51 -9.59 -9.18
CA LEU A 73 -1.88 -10.69 -8.47
C LEU A 73 -2.34 -12.06 -9.01
N GLU A 74 -3.57 -12.13 -9.53
CA GLU A 74 -4.18 -13.33 -10.09
C GLU A 74 -3.99 -13.46 -11.61
N GLN A 75 -3.64 -12.37 -12.31
CA GLN A 75 -3.50 -12.35 -13.77
C GLN A 75 -2.27 -13.14 -14.25
N GLU A 76 -2.42 -13.64 -15.46
CA GLU A 76 -1.34 -14.26 -16.25
C GLU A 76 -0.96 -13.35 -17.42
N SER A 77 0.31 -13.39 -17.79
CA SER A 77 0.84 -12.73 -18.97
C SER A 77 0.18 -13.30 -20.25
N SER A 78 0.43 -12.66 -21.38
CA SER A 78 0.05 -13.18 -22.70
C SER A 78 0.61 -14.59 -23.00
N GLU A 79 1.64 -15.01 -22.25
CA GLU A 79 2.28 -16.33 -22.38
C GLU A 79 1.79 -17.34 -21.34
N GLY A 80 0.80 -16.99 -20.51
CA GLY A 80 0.24 -17.86 -19.48
C GLY A 80 1.08 -17.99 -18.21
N VAL A 81 1.99 -17.03 -17.94
CA VAL A 81 2.79 -16.99 -16.73
C VAL A 81 2.18 -15.99 -15.75
N LYS A 82 2.00 -16.37 -14.48
CA LYS A 82 1.51 -15.44 -13.45
C LYS A 82 2.40 -14.19 -13.38
N LEU A 83 1.79 -12.99 -13.38
CA LEU A 83 2.56 -11.73 -13.30
C LEU A 83 3.39 -11.64 -12.04
N SER A 84 2.92 -12.19 -10.91
CA SER A 84 3.71 -12.30 -9.68
C SER A 84 4.95 -13.18 -9.84
N LYS A 85 4.87 -14.24 -10.66
CA LYS A 85 6.01 -15.13 -10.94
C LYS A 85 7.06 -14.50 -11.86
N ILE A 86 6.65 -13.61 -12.76
CA ILE A 86 7.60 -12.80 -13.54
C ILE A 86 8.45 -11.95 -12.60
N LEU A 87 7.83 -11.26 -11.63
CA LEU A 87 8.54 -10.46 -10.63
C LEU A 87 9.46 -11.32 -9.76
N GLU A 88 8.96 -12.44 -9.23
CA GLU A 88 9.75 -13.36 -8.41
C GLU A 88 10.99 -13.89 -9.16
N SER A 89 10.86 -14.21 -10.46
CA SER A 89 11.97 -14.71 -11.28
C SER A 89 13.12 -13.71 -11.44
N LYS A 90 12.80 -12.42 -11.31
CA LYS A 90 13.76 -11.30 -11.32
C LYS A 90 14.28 -10.94 -9.91
N GLY A 91 13.84 -11.66 -8.86
CA GLY A 91 14.19 -11.32 -7.48
C GLY A 91 13.48 -10.08 -6.94
N VAL A 92 12.36 -9.69 -7.55
CA VAL A 92 11.52 -8.56 -7.15
C VAL A 92 10.35 -9.07 -6.32
N TYR A 93 10.13 -8.51 -5.14
CA TYR A 93 9.05 -8.93 -4.26
C TYR A 93 7.67 -8.46 -4.76
N PRO A 94 6.71 -9.37 -5.00
CA PRO A 94 5.33 -8.97 -5.20
C PRO A 94 4.72 -8.45 -3.90
N GLY A 95 4.03 -7.33 -3.96
CA GLY A 95 3.25 -6.76 -2.88
C GLY A 95 1.80 -6.58 -3.31
N ILE A 96 0.93 -6.24 -2.38
CA ILE A 96 -0.52 -6.17 -2.62
C ILE A 96 -1.17 -4.99 -1.90
N LYS A 97 -1.95 -4.19 -2.61
CA LYS A 97 -2.84 -3.20 -2.02
C LYS A 97 -4.07 -3.90 -1.43
N VAL A 98 -4.25 -3.79 -0.12
CA VAL A 98 -5.31 -4.52 0.60
C VAL A 98 -6.45 -3.63 1.11
N ASP A 99 -6.26 -2.31 1.14
CA ASP A 99 -7.34 -1.39 1.50
C ASP A 99 -8.46 -1.37 0.46
N LYS A 100 -9.65 -1.00 0.89
CA LYS A 100 -10.85 -0.87 0.04
C LYS A 100 -11.23 0.60 -0.20
N GLY A 101 -10.26 1.50 -0.11
CA GLY A 101 -10.41 2.93 -0.37
C GLY A 101 -10.78 3.77 0.86
N ALA A 102 -10.58 5.07 0.72
CA ALA A 102 -10.90 6.07 1.74
C ALA A 102 -12.32 6.60 1.54
N HIS A 103 -13.15 6.50 2.56
CA HIS A 103 -14.57 6.89 2.57
C HIS A 103 -14.80 8.05 3.54
N PRO A 104 -15.80 8.91 3.31
CA PRO A 104 -16.16 9.95 4.26
C PRO A 104 -16.39 9.37 5.66
N MET A 105 -15.94 10.11 6.68
CA MET A 105 -16.20 9.75 8.07
C MET A 105 -17.62 10.17 8.48
N ASP A 106 -18.24 9.36 9.31
CA ASP A 106 -19.52 9.71 9.93
C ASP A 106 -19.35 10.98 10.78
N GLY A 107 -20.20 11.96 10.56
CA GLY A 107 -20.13 13.25 11.27
C GLY A 107 -19.11 14.27 10.74
N SER A 108 -18.18 13.86 9.88
CA SER A 108 -17.20 14.75 9.24
C SER A 108 -16.97 14.35 7.77
N PRO A 109 -17.87 14.74 6.84
CA PRO A 109 -17.80 14.31 5.43
C PRO A 109 -16.56 14.77 4.67
N SER A 110 -15.87 15.81 5.15
CA SER A 110 -14.62 16.33 4.59
C SER A 110 -13.39 15.49 4.98
N GLU A 111 -13.50 14.68 6.02
CA GLU A 111 -12.46 13.76 6.49
C GLU A 111 -12.74 12.34 6.02
N LYS A 112 -11.72 11.52 5.96
CA LYS A 112 -11.84 10.17 5.42
C LYS A 112 -11.28 9.14 6.38
N LEU A 113 -11.95 7.98 6.38
CA LEU A 113 -11.44 6.76 7.01
C LEU A 113 -11.30 5.67 5.94
N THR A 114 -10.13 5.07 5.86
CA THR A 114 -9.88 3.97 4.94
C THR A 114 -10.51 2.68 5.46
N LYS A 115 -11.21 1.99 4.58
CA LYS A 115 -11.94 0.73 4.89
C LYS A 115 -11.18 -0.49 4.38
N GLY A 116 -11.54 -1.68 4.86
CA GLY A 116 -10.99 -2.96 4.36
C GLY A 116 -10.49 -3.91 5.44
N LEU A 117 -10.76 -3.65 6.73
CA LEU A 117 -10.35 -4.53 7.84
C LEU A 117 -11.14 -5.84 7.91
N ASP A 118 -12.39 -5.84 7.43
CA ASP A 118 -13.25 -7.02 7.49
C ASP A 118 -12.66 -8.17 6.66
N GLY A 119 -12.43 -9.33 7.30
CA GLY A 119 -11.83 -10.50 6.68
C GLY A 119 -10.41 -10.28 6.16
N LEU A 120 -9.71 -9.27 6.66
CA LEU A 120 -8.38 -8.91 6.14
C LEU A 120 -7.34 -10.01 6.36
N TYR A 121 -7.34 -10.63 7.52
CA TYR A 121 -6.37 -11.70 7.84
C TYR A 121 -6.48 -12.86 6.86
N GLU A 122 -7.69 -13.32 6.58
CA GLU A 122 -7.95 -14.42 5.64
C GLU A 122 -7.52 -14.04 4.22
N ARG A 123 -7.84 -12.81 3.78
CA ARG A 123 -7.37 -12.30 2.48
C ARG A 123 -5.85 -12.23 2.40
N CYS A 124 -5.19 -11.79 3.47
CA CYS A 124 -3.73 -11.73 3.52
C CYS A 124 -3.10 -13.12 3.43
N LEU A 125 -3.68 -14.14 4.08
CA LEU A 125 -3.23 -15.54 3.93
C LEU A 125 -3.33 -16.02 2.48
N ASP A 126 -4.40 -15.66 1.77
CA ASP A 126 -4.57 -16.06 0.38
C ASP A 126 -3.60 -15.30 -0.53
N PHE A 127 -3.39 -14.01 -0.32
CA PHE A 127 -2.39 -13.24 -1.05
C PHE A 127 -0.96 -13.76 -0.84
N TYR A 128 -0.63 -14.19 0.38
CA TYR A 128 0.66 -14.82 0.66
C TYR A 128 0.86 -16.10 -0.16
N LYS A 129 -0.18 -16.94 -0.26
CA LYS A 129 -0.15 -18.17 -1.10
C LYS A 129 0.02 -17.84 -2.59
N LEU A 130 -0.55 -16.72 -3.06
CA LEU A 130 -0.41 -16.23 -4.43
C LEU A 130 0.96 -15.58 -4.73
N GLY A 131 1.83 -15.47 -3.74
CA GLY A 131 3.21 -14.99 -3.89
C GLY A 131 3.48 -13.61 -3.31
N ALA A 132 2.49 -12.90 -2.77
CA ALA A 132 2.73 -11.62 -2.10
C ALA A 132 3.65 -11.80 -0.86
N ARG A 133 4.51 -10.82 -0.61
CA ARG A 133 5.42 -10.78 0.54
C ARG A 133 5.27 -9.54 1.38
N PHE A 134 4.64 -8.51 0.84
CA PHE A 134 4.29 -7.30 1.57
C PHE A 134 2.90 -6.81 1.15
N ALA A 135 2.31 -5.99 1.98
CA ALA A 135 1.01 -5.39 1.74
C ALA A 135 1.10 -3.86 1.90
N LYS A 136 0.16 -3.14 1.29
CA LYS A 136 0.08 -1.67 1.41
C LYS A 136 -1.34 -1.25 1.78
N TRP A 137 -1.43 -0.29 2.70
CA TRP A 137 -2.68 0.36 3.10
C TRP A 137 -2.44 1.87 3.26
N ARG A 138 -3.21 2.66 2.52
CA ARG A 138 -3.15 4.11 2.53
C ARG A 138 -4.27 4.70 3.37
N ALA A 139 -3.93 5.48 4.39
CA ALA A 139 -4.82 6.44 5.04
C ALA A 139 -4.61 7.83 4.43
N VAL A 140 -5.67 8.62 4.34
CA VAL A 140 -5.63 9.95 3.73
C VAL A 140 -6.06 10.98 4.75
N ILE A 141 -5.14 11.88 5.12
CA ILE A 141 -5.35 12.96 6.08
C ILE A 141 -5.33 14.30 5.32
N THR A 142 -6.44 15.00 5.33
CA THR A 142 -6.57 16.32 4.66
C THR A 142 -6.36 17.44 5.67
N ILE A 143 -5.60 18.46 5.30
CA ILE A 143 -5.46 19.70 6.10
C ILE A 143 -6.41 20.77 5.56
N GLY A 144 -7.16 21.39 6.46
CA GLY A 144 -8.11 22.44 6.13
C GLY A 144 -8.54 23.22 7.36
N GLU A 145 -9.61 24.03 7.23
CA GLU A 145 -10.19 24.74 8.36
C GLU A 145 -10.85 23.75 9.33
N GLY A 146 -10.34 23.66 10.55
CA GLY A 146 -10.84 22.75 11.58
C GLY A 146 -10.50 21.27 11.37
N ILE A 147 -9.73 20.90 10.35
CA ILE A 147 -9.32 19.54 10.06
C ILE A 147 -7.79 19.45 9.80
N PRO A 148 -7.17 18.26 10.05
CA PRO A 148 -7.79 17.05 10.57
C PRO A 148 -8.19 17.19 12.04
N THR A 149 -9.31 16.55 12.42
CA THR A 149 -9.69 16.38 13.81
C THR A 149 -8.85 15.29 14.48
N ASP A 150 -8.81 15.30 15.81
CA ASP A 150 -8.15 14.26 16.58
C ASP A 150 -8.80 12.89 16.30
N ASP A 151 -10.13 12.84 16.24
CA ASP A 151 -10.89 11.62 15.91
C ASP A 151 -10.50 11.03 14.55
N CYS A 152 -10.25 11.88 13.55
CA CYS A 152 -9.81 11.43 12.23
C CYS A 152 -8.42 10.79 12.28
N ILE A 153 -7.47 11.43 12.98
CA ILE A 153 -6.11 10.91 13.12
C ILE A 153 -6.13 9.60 13.89
N GLU A 154 -6.84 9.54 15.02
CA GLU A 154 -6.93 8.36 15.88
C GLU A 154 -7.62 7.18 15.17
N ALA A 155 -8.73 7.42 14.47
CA ALA A 155 -9.43 6.37 13.74
C ALA A 155 -8.57 5.76 12.61
N ASN A 156 -7.85 6.59 11.85
CA ASN A 156 -6.95 6.10 10.81
C ASN A 156 -5.72 5.41 11.39
N ALA A 157 -5.15 5.91 12.49
CA ALA A 157 -4.02 5.28 13.16
C ALA A 157 -4.39 3.89 13.71
N SER A 158 -5.55 3.77 14.36
CA SER A 158 -6.08 2.49 14.83
C SER A 158 -6.33 1.50 13.67
N ALA A 159 -6.89 1.99 12.55
CA ALA A 159 -7.08 1.15 11.37
C ALA A 159 -5.76 0.66 10.78
N LEU A 160 -4.74 1.54 10.67
CA LEU A 160 -3.40 1.20 10.20
C LEU A 160 -2.70 0.17 11.12
N ALA A 161 -2.84 0.30 12.43
CA ALA A 161 -2.24 -0.62 13.38
C ALA A 161 -2.88 -2.03 13.30
N LYS A 162 -4.21 -2.10 13.24
CA LYS A 162 -4.94 -3.37 13.05
C LYS A 162 -4.60 -4.03 11.73
N TYR A 163 -4.53 -3.25 10.65
CA TYR A 163 -4.06 -3.70 9.35
C TYR A 163 -2.64 -4.29 9.44
N ALA A 164 -1.71 -3.55 10.04
CA ALA A 164 -0.31 -3.98 10.16
C ALA A 164 -0.20 -5.29 10.93
N ARG A 165 -0.94 -5.43 12.02
CA ARG A 165 -0.98 -6.66 12.82
C ARG A 165 -1.52 -7.83 12.02
N ALA A 166 -2.66 -7.67 11.33
CA ALA A 166 -3.24 -8.73 10.51
C ALA A 166 -2.29 -9.19 9.40
N CYS A 167 -1.58 -8.26 8.75
CA CYS A 167 -0.56 -8.59 7.74
C CYS A 167 0.58 -9.42 8.32
N GLN A 168 1.15 -9.01 9.46
CA GLN A 168 2.26 -9.74 10.07
C GLN A 168 1.86 -11.13 10.57
N ASP A 169 0.65 -11.30 11.05
CA ASP A 169 0.12 -12.62 11.41
C ASP A 169 -0.06 -13.53 10.19
N ALA A 170 -0.27 -12.95 9.00
CA ALA A 170 -0.31 -13.63 7.71
C ALA A 170 1.05 -13.68 6.98
N GLU A 171 2.17 -13.37 7.66
CA GLU A 171 3.55 -13.39 7.12
C GLU A 171 3.81 -12.35 6.01
N LEU A 172 3.01 -11.28 5.92
CA LEU A 172 3.21 -10.15 5.02
C LEU A 172 3.82 -8.97 5.77
N VAL A 173 4.81 -8.30 5.16
CA VAL A 173 5.34 -7.03 5.67
C VAL A 173 4.30 -5.94 5.39
N PRO A 174 3.77 -5.24 6.41
CA PRO A 174 2.86 -4.12 6.16
C PRO A 174 3.64 -2.87 5.76
N ILE A 175 3.26 -2.24 4.65
CA ILE A 175 3.59 -0.85 4.36
C ILE A 175 2.47 0.02 4.92
N VAL A 176 2.78 0.75 5.98
CA VAL A 176 1.88 1.69 6.64
C VAL A 176 2.02 3.06 5.98
N GLU A 177 0.93 3.59 5.42
CA GLU A 177 0.95 4.86 4.67
C GLU A 177 -0.04 5.87 5.26
N PRO A 178 0.35 6.60 6.31
CA PRO A 178 -0.44 7.68 6.89
C PRO A 178 -0.19 8.97 6.11
N GLU A 179 -0.77 9.08 4.92
CA GLU A 179 -0.50 10.20 4.02
C GLU A 179 -1.22 11.47 4.46
N VAL A 180 -0.44 12.45 4.89
CA VAL A 180 -0.90 13.83 5.04
C VAL A 180 -0.79 14.52 3.70
N LEU A 181 -1.93 14.94 3.12
CA LEU A 181 -1.96 15.56 1.80
C LEU A 181 -1.24 16.90 1.81
N MET A 182 -0.39 17.10 0.79
CA MET A 182 0.31 18.38 0.58
C MET A 182 -0.57 19.43 -0.12
N ASP A 183 -1.72 19.03 -0.68
CA ASP A 183 -2.61 19.91 -1.39
C ASP A 183 -3.38 20.82 -0.44
N GLY A 184 -3.49 22.12 -0.78
CA GLY A 184 -4.21 23.13 -0.01
C GLY A 184 -3.44 24.42 0.17
N ASP A 185 -3.98 25.33 1.01
CA ASP A 185 -3.42 26.67 1.26
C ASP A 185 -2.62 26.71 2.57
N HIS A 186 -2.44 25.58 3.25
CA HIS A 186 -1.73 25.52 4.52
C HIS A 186 -0.22 25.71 4.33
N THR A 187 0.44 26.23 5.38
CA THR A 187 1.89 26.43 5.38
C THR A 187 2.64 25.13 5.63
N ILE A 188 3.95 25.14 5.34
CA ILE A 188 4.82 24.00 5.60
C ILE A 188 4.90 23.67 7.10
N GLU A 189 4.83 24.68 7.98
CA GLU A 189 4.81 24.49 9.43
C GLU A 189 3.54 23.75 9.86
N LYS A 190 2.38 24.12 9.29
CA LYS A 190 1.13 23.43 9.57
C LYS A 190 1.18 21.96 9.08
N CYS A 191 1.75 21.73 7.90
CA CYS A 191 1.95 20.38 7.38
C CYS A 191 2.87 19.58 8.30
N TYR A 192 3.95 20.16 8.79
CA TYR A 192 4.86 19.55 9.76
C TYR A 192 4.12 19.15 11.05
N ASP A 193 3.38 20.07 11.68
CA ASP A 193 2.67 19.82 12.93
C ASP A 193 1.67 18.67 12.80
N VAL A 194 0.90 18.64 11.68
CA VAL A 194 -0.07 17.59 11.42
C VAL A 194 0.63 16.25 11.16
N SER A 195 1.70 16.25 10.38
CA SER A 195 2.49 15.05 10.09
C SER A 195 3.14 14.48 11.35
N GLU A 196 3.72 15.33 12.19
CA GLU A 196 4.31 14.91 13.45
C GLU A 196 3.26 14.28 14.37
N LYS A 197 2.10 14.92 14.52
CA LYS A 197 1.00 14.40 15.31
C LYS A 197 0.50 13.06 14.78
N THR A 198 0.26 12.98 13.47
CA THR A 198 -0.21 11.76 12.81
C THR A 198 0.77 10.61 13.03
N LEU A 199 2.06 10.83 12.80
CA LEU A 199 3.09 9.80 13.00
C LEU A 199 3.18 9.35 14.46
N LYS A 200 3.17 10.27 15.42
CA LYS A 200 3.20 9.94 16.86
C LYS A 200 2.01 9.04 17.24
N THR A 201 0.81 9.38 16.75
CA THR A 201 -0.41 8.60 17.02
C THR A 201 -0.33 7.23 16.36
N VAL A 202 0.12 7.14 15.09
CA VAL A 202 0.29 5.86 14.39
C VAL A 202 1.27 4.95 15.11
N PHE A 203 2.44 5.46 15.53
CA PHE A 203 3.41 4.63 16.23
C PHE A 203 2.92 4.16 17.61
N ALA A 204 2.17 5.00 18.34
CA ALA A 204 1.54 4.58 19.58
C ALA A 204 0.51 3.45 19.36
N GLU A 205 -0.31 3.55 18.33
CA GLU A 205 -1.27 2.50 17.99
C GLU A 205 -0.60 1.21 17.49
N LEU A 206 0.49 1.31 16.72
CA LEU A 206 1.28 0.15 16.32
C LEU A 206 1.87 -0.60 17.53
N GLU A 207 2.33 0.14 18.54
CA GLU A 207 2.83 -0.44 19.81
C GLU A 207 1.68 -1.10 20.59
N ASN A 208 0.54 -0.43 20.73
CA ASN A 208 -0.65 -0.95 21.40
C ASN A 208 -1.14 -2.27 20.79
N GLU A 209 -1.13 -2.39 19.46
CA GLU A 209 -1.50 -3.62 18.72
C GLU A 209 -0.38 -4.68 18.72
N GLY A 210 0.79 -4.38 19.31
CA GLY A 210 1.92 -5.30 19.38
C GLY A 210 2.55 -5.61 18.02
N VAL A 211 2.56 -4.64 17.11
CA VAL A 211 3.19 -4.76 15.80
C VAL A 211 4.71 -4.85 15.95
N TYR A 212 5.33 -5.79 15.22
CA TYR A 212 6.77 -5.96 15.19
C TYR A 212 7.41 -4.94 14.25
N LEU A 213 7.91 -3.83 14.77
CA LEU A 213 8.44 -2.70 14.00
C LEU A 213 9.56 -3.05 13.01
N PRO A 214 10.54 -3.94 13.32
CA PRO A 214 11.53 -4.32 12.33
C PRO A 214 10.99 -5.07 11.10
N GLY A 215 9.77 -5.60 11.18
CA GLY A 215 9.05 -6.24 10.08
C GLY A 215 7.98 -5.33 9.47
N LEU A 216 8.16 -4.01 9.49
CA LEU A 216 7.25 -3.00 8.98
C LEU A 216 7.99 -2.06 8.02
N SER A 217 7.31 -1.53 7.04
CA SER A 217 7.76 -0.39 6.23
C SER A 217 6.78 0.77 6.39
N LEU A 218 7.28 1.98 6.36
CA LEU A 218 6.49 3.21 6.46
C LEU A 218 6.62 4.00 5.16
N ILE A 219 5.49 4.31 4.53
CA ILE A 219 5.43 5.32 3.47
C ILE A 219 4.85 6.58 4.07
N HIS A 220 5.61 7.64 4.01
CA HIS A 220 5.16 9.01 4.26
C HIS A 220 5.75 9.90 3.18
N ILE A 221 5.05 10.90 2.87
CA ILE A 221 5.43 11.83 1.81
C ILE A 221 5.92 13.13 2.43
#